data_5050fea4683dda4f05b331e91557fe8d
#
_entry.id   5050fea4683dda4f05b331e91557fe8d
#
_cell.length_a   1.000
_cell.length_b   1.000
_cell.length_c   1.000
_cell.angle_alpha   90.00
_cell.angle_beta   90.00
_cell.angle_gamma   90.00
#
_symmetry.space_group_name_H-M   'P 1'
#
loop_
_entity.id
_entity.type
_entity.pdbx_description
1 polymer ?
#
loop_
_entity_poly.entity_id
_entity_poly.type
_entity_poly.pdbx_seq_one_letter_code
_entity_poly.pdbx_strand_id
1 'polypeptide(L)'
;ATGTGLIAKHIVNSAELIEATDLSEEMIAEAKRDNQSAKLHFSVQDMFHLPYADRSFDVIIVSNALHIVPHPEDALREIRRVLKDDGVLIAPTFTHAENSLSGRIRAFAMKLVGFPLHAQWTNAEYIAFLRRNGWHIRKCAVLKASFPLTYAECTKNWN
;
A
#
# COMPACT_ATOMS: atom_id res chain seq x y z
N ALA A 1 -1.33 3.23 -5.99
CA ALA A 1 -0.59 4.21 -5.21
C ALA A 1 0.92 3.99 -5.34
N THR A 2 1.42 4.04 -6.58
CA THR A 2 2.85 3.82 -6.88
C THR A 2 3.70 5.08 -6.68
N GLY A 3 3.06 6.26 -6.59
CA GLY A 3 3.73 7.54 -6.54
C GLY A 3 4.65 7.72 -7.76
N THR A 4 5.89 8.14 -7.54
CA THR A 4 6.93 8.30 -8.59
C THR A 4 7.53 6.97 -9.07
N GLY A 5 6.97 5.83 -8.66
CA GLY A 5 7.35 4.51 -9.14
C GLY A 5 8.64 3.93 -8.56
N LEU A 6 9.14 4.44 -7.43
CA LEU A 6 10.42 4.00 -6.84
C LEU A 6 10.47 2.50 -6.59
N ILE A 7 9.45 1.93 -5.95
CA ILE A 7 9.39 0.50 -5.67
C ILE A 7 9.32 -0.29 -6.98
N ALA A 8 8.41 0.09 -7.88
CA ALA A 8 8.20 -0.59 -9.15
C ALA A 8 9.47 -0.63 -10.02
N LYS A 9 10.19 0.50 -10.12
CA LYS A 9 11.47 0.60 -10.82
C LYS A 9 12.55 -0.29 -10.19
N HIS A 10 12.56 -0.37 -8.85
CA HIS A 10 13.57 -1.17 -8.13
C HIS A 10 13.39 -2.67 -8.33
N ILE A 11 12.14 -3.15 -8.41
CA ILE A 11 11.82 -4.58 -8.51
C ILE A 11 11.58 -5.07 -9.94
N VAL A 12 11.76 -4.23 -10.96
CA VAL A 12 11.40 -4.52 -12.35
C VAL A 12 12.06 -5.79 -12.90
N ASN A 13 13.27 -6.09 -12.44
CA ASN A 13 13.99 -7.30 -12.86
C ASN A 13 13.51 -8.58 -12.15
N SER A 14 12.69 -8.46 -11.12
CA SER A 14 12.15 -9.58 -10.34
C SER A 14 10.75 -10.01 -10.77
N ALA A 15 10.21 -9.40 -11.84
CA ALA A 15 8.88 -9.69 -12.35
C ALA A 15 8.90 -9.83 -13.87
N GLU A 16 7.91 -10.54 -14.40
CA GLU A 16 7.66 -10.62 -15.85
C GLU A 16 6.98 -9.36 -16.36
N LEU A 17 6.02 -8.84 -15.58
CA LEU A 17 5.25 -7.64 -15.88
C LEU A 17 4.90 -6.92 -14.57
N ILE A 18 4.94 -5.60 -14.58
CA ILE A 18 4.51 -4.74 -13.48
C ILE A 18 3.51 -3.70 -14.00
N GLU A 19 2.31 -3.71 -13.43
CA GLU A 19 1.31 -2.66 -13.58
C GLU A 19 1.42 -1.73 -12.37
N ALA A 20 1.97 -0.54 -12.56
CA ALA A 20 2.21 0.45 -11.52
C ALA A 20 1.21 1.61 -11.65
N THR A 21 0.32 1.74 -10.68
CA THR A 21 -0.82 2.66 -10.77
C THR A 21 -0.83 3.70 -9.66
N ASP A 22 -1.32 4.88 -10.00
CA ASP A 22 -1.60 5.95 -9.03
C ASP A 22 -2.83 6.73 -9.48
N LEU A 23 -3.51 7.40 -8.56
CA LEU A 23 -4.64 8.28 -8.90
C LEU A 23 -4.15 9.64 -9.45
N SER A 24 -2.93 10.08 -9.08
CA SER A 24 -2.35 11.35 -9.51
C SER A 24 -1.69 11.23 -10.89
N GLU A 25 -2.18 12.02 -11.83
CA GLU A 25 -1.57 12.17 -13.16
C GLU A 25 -0.13 12.66 -13.08
N GLU A 26 0.15 13.59 -12.16
CA GLU A 26 1.48 14.17 -11.95
C GLU A 26 2.48 13.10 -11.46
N MET A 27 2.07 12.23 -10.54
CA MET A 27 2.90 11.13 -10.05
C MET A 27 3.21 10.14 -11.17
N ILE A 28 2.21 9.80 -11.99
CA ILE A 28 2.39 8.91 -13.14
C ILE A 28 3.28 9.56 -14.21
N ALA A 29 3.13 10.86 -14.48
CA ALA A 29 4.00 11.57 -15.42
C ALA A 29 5.47 11.53 -14.94
N GLU A 30 5.72 11.79 -13.67
CA GLU A 30 7.04 11.70 -13.06
C GLU A 30 7.59 10.26 -13.10
N ALA A 31 6.75 9.27 -12.77
CA ALA A 31 7.15 7.86 -12.80
C ALA A 31 7.58 7.40 -14.21
N LYS A 32 6.93 7.89 -15.26
CA LYS A 32 7.24 7.56 -16.66
C LYS A 32 8.55 8.19 -17.16
N ARG A 33 8.97 9.31 -16.59
CA ARG A 33 10.05 10.15 -17.14
C ARG A 33 11.33 9.37 -17.45
N ASP A 34 11.76 8.46 -16.56
CA ASP A 34 13.00 7.70 -16.70
C ASP A 34 12.77 6.20 -16.90
N ASN A 35 11.53 5.80 -17.23
CA ASN A 35 11.24 4.39 -17.45
C ASN A 35 11.59 3.96 -18.87
N GLN A 36 12.53 3.03 -19.00
CA GLN A 36 12.95 2.41 -20.25
C GLN A 36 12.56 0.92 -20.33
N SER A 37 11.94 0.37 -19.28
CA SER A 37 11.59 -1.04 -19.24
C SER A 37 10.25 -1.32 -19.92
N ALA A 38 10.24 -2.22 -20.88
CA ALA A 38 9.00 -2.73 -21.49
C ALA A 38 8.14 -3.58 -20.54
N LYS A 39 8.71 -4.01 -19.41
CA LYS A 39 8.01 -4.79 -18.38
C LYS A 39 7.27 -3.96 -17.34
N LEU A 40 7.45 -2.63 -17.34
CA LEU A 40 6.91 -1.73 -16.34
C LEU A 40 5.98 -0.72 -16.98
N HIS A 41 4.70 -0.88 -16.72
CA HIS A 41 3.66 -0.01 -17.22
C HIS A 41 3.15 0.90 -16.10
N PHE A 42 3.05 2.20 -16.42
CA PHE A 42 2.51 3.20 -15.52
C PHE A 42 1.18 3.73 -16.06
N SER A 43 0.12 3.69 -15.25
CA SER A 43 -1.19 4.21 -15.62
C SER A 43 -1.89 4.91 -14.46
N VAL A 44 -2.76 5.88 -14.80
CA VAL A 44 -3.64 6.53 -13.82
C VAL A 44 -4.82 5.60 -13.56
N GLN A 45 -4.99 5.16 -12.31
CA GLN A 45 -6.06 4.26 -11.91
C GLN A 45 -6.52 4.56 -10.49
N ASP A 46 -7.80 4.37 -10.25
CA ASP A 46 -8.40 4.41 -8.93
C ASP A 46 -8.28 3.02 -8.27
N MET A 47 -7.67 2.96 -7.08
CA MET A 47 -7.49 1.70 -6.35
C MET A 47 -8.80 1.09 -5.83
N PHE A 48 -9.91 1.85 -5.87
CA PHE A 48 -11.24 1.35 -5.54
C PHE A 48 -11.95 0.66 -6.71
N HIS A 49 -11.49 0.90 -7.95
CA HIS A 49 -12.08 0.38 -9.20
C HIS A 49 -10.99 0.09 -10.22
N LEU A 50 -10.28 -1.01 -10.01
CA LEU A 50 -9.16 -1.39 -10.88
C LEU A 50 -9.67 -2.05 -12.18
N PRO A 51 -9.19 -1.64 -13.38
CA PRO A 51 -9.65 -2.16 -14.66
C PRO A 51 -9.05 -3.52 -15.01
N TYR A 52 -8.83 -4.36 -14.04
CA TYR A 52 -8.24 -5.69 -14.20
C TYR A 52 -9.26 -6.78 -13.87
N ALA A 53 -9.14 -7.92 -14.52
CA ALA A 53 -9.96 -9.09 -14.25
C ALA A 53 -9.69 -9.64 -12.83
N ASP A 54 -10.64 -10.42 -12.32
CA ASP A 54 -10.45 -11.14 -11.06
C ASP A 54 -9.23 -12.05 -11.16
N ARG A 55 -8.46 -12.16 -10.06
CA ARG A 55 -7.31 -13.07 -9.96
C ARG A 55 -6.23 -12.85 -11.04
N SER A 56 -5.94 -11.59 -11.37
CA SER A 56 -4.96 -11.23 -12.40
C SER A 56 -3.52 -11.23 -11.89
N PHE A 57 -3.30 -10.93 -10.61
CA PHE A 57 -1.97 -10.65 -10.08
C PHE A 57 -1.49 -11.70 -9.08
N ASP A 58 -0.21 -12.08 -9.19
CA ASP A 58 0.47 -12.95 -8.23
C ASP A 58 0.86 -12.21 -6.96
N VAL A 59 1.28 -10.95 -7.13
CA VAL A 59 1.71 -10.06 -6.03
C VAL A 59 1.12 -8.68 -6.22
N ILE A 60 0.58 -8.11 -5.15
CA ILE A 60 0.15 -6.70 -5.11
C ILE A 60 0.90 -6.00 -3.99
N ILE A 61 1.46 -4.83 -4.30
CA ILE A 61 2.15 -3.97 -3.34
C ILE A 61 1.34 -2.69 -3.16
N VAL A 62 0.93 -2.40 -1.92
CA VAL A 62 0.25 -1.17 -1.52
C VAL A 62 1.06 -0.51 -0.42
N SER A 63 1.93 0.42 -0.81
CA SER A 63 2.85 1.08 0.12
C SER A 63 2.35 2.45 0.51
N ASN A 64 2.20 2.69 1.80
CA ASN A 64 1.86 3.99 2.39
C ASN A 64 0.58 4.63 1.83
N ALA A 65 -0.41 3.83 1.41
CA ALA A 65 -1.65 4.31 0.85
C ALA A 65 -2.86 4.10 1.77
N LEU A 66 -2.96 2.95 2.44
CA LEU A 66 -4.16 2.58 3.20
C LEU A 66 -4.50 3.56 4.33
N HIS A 67 -3.52 4.27 4.90
CA HIS A 67 -3.77 5.24 5.98
C HIS A 67 -4.23 6.62 5.48
N ILE A 68 -4.14 6.89 4.17
CA ILE A 68 -4.52 8.18 3.58
C ILE A 68 -5.81 8.12 2.75
N VAL A 69 -6.30 6.93 2.43
CA VAL A 69 -7.56 6.77 1.69
C VAL A 69 -8.77 6.79 2.63
N PRO A 70 -9.93 7.29 2.19
CA PRO A 70 -11.10 7.46 3.05
C PRO A 70 -11.73 6.14 3.50
N HIS A 71 -11.69 5.11 2.65
CA HIS A 71 -12.32 3.80 2.87
C HIS A 71 -11.35 2.66 2.58
N PRO A 72 -10.33 2.44 3.45
CA PRO A 72 -9.28 1.46 3.18
C PRO A 72 -9.79 0.00 3.10
N GLU A 73 -10.93 -0.31 3.71
CA GLU A 73 -11.62 -1.60 3.58
C GLU A 73 -12.13 -1.87 2.16
N ASP A 74 -12.60 -0.85 1.47
CA ASP A 74 -13.07 -0.99 0.08
C ASP A 74 -11.89 -1.18 -0.86
N ALA A 75 -10.78 -0.46 -0.65
CA ALA A 75 -9.53 -0.70 -1.36
C ALA A 75 -9.01 -2.14 -1.15
N LEU A 76 -9.04 -2.66 0.08
CA LEU A 76 -8.64 -4.04 0.36
C LEU A 76 -9.57 -5.07 -0.30
N ARG A 77 -10.87 -4.77 -0.44
CA ARG A 77 -11.82 -5.63 -1.15
C ARG A 77 -11.50 -5.70 -2.65
N GLU A 78 -11.19 -4.56 -3.27
CA GLU A 78 -10.82 -4.50 -4.68
C GLU A 78 -9.47 -5.17 -4.95
N ILE A 79 -8.48 -4.94 -4.10
CA ILE A 79 -7.19 -5.64 -4.12
C ILE A 79 -7.40 -7.16 -4.02
N ARG A 80 -8.28 -7.61 -3.11
CA ARG A 80 -8.61 -9.02 -2.95
C ARG A 80 -9.24 -9.62 -4.22
N ARG A 81 -10.07 -8.86 -4.95
CA ARG A 81 -10.69 -9.29 -6.20
C ARG A 81 -9.64 -9.59 -7.27
N VAL A 82 -8.72 -8.66 -7.48
CA VAL A 82 -7.71 -8.77 -8.55
C VAL A 82 -6.50 -9.62 -8.20
N LEU A 83 -6.25 -9.91 -6.91
CA LEU A 83 -5.19 -10.81 -6.47
C LEU A 83 -5.60 -12.28 -6.72
N LYS A 84 -4.68 -13.13 -7.20
CA LYS A 84 -4.89 -14.57 -7.28
C LYS A 84 -5.16 -15.19 -5.92
N ASP A 85 -5.70 -16.39 -5.90
CA ASP A 85 -6.08 -17.04 -4.64
C ASP A 85 -4.84 -17.38 -3.78
N ASP A 86 -3.77 -17.84 -4.39
CA ASP A 86 -2.46 -18.09 -3.79
C ASP A 86 -1.53 -16.86 -3.79
N GLY A 87 -2.05 -15.71 -4.23
CA GLY A 87 -1.29 -14.47 -4.35
C GLY A 87 -0.92 -13.82 -3.02
N VAL A 88 0.03 -12.91 -3.06
CA VAL A 88 0.59 -12.22 -1.89
C VAL A 88 0.31 -10.73 -1.95
N LEU A 89 -0.26 -10.19 -0.89
CA LEU A 89 -0.36 -8.75 -0.65
C LEU A 89 0.80 -8.29 0.23
N ILE A 90 1.57 -7.30 -0.24
CA ILE A 90 2.60 -6.60 0.54
C ILE A 90 2.08 -5.19 0.83
N ALA A 91 1.81 -4.90 2.10
CA ALA A 91 1.14 -3.66 2.51
C ALA A 91 1.90 -2.94 3.64
N PRO A 92 3.06 -2.33 3.35
CA PRO A 92 3.74 -1.50 4.34
C PRO A 92 2.99 -0.18 4.53
N THR A 93 2.88 0.27 5.78
CA THR A 93 2.27 1.57 6.11
C THR A 93 2.94 2.23 7.30
N PHE A 94 2.94 3.56 7.32
CA PHE A 94 3.36 4.30 8.50
C PHE A 94 2.40 4.06 9.66
N THR A 95 2.98 3.77 10.82
CA THR A 95 2.23 3.57 12.07
C THR A 95 2.78 4.46 13.17
N HIS A 96 1.98 4.69 14.20
CA HIS A 96 2.43 5.43 15.37
C HIS A 96 3.04 4.48 16.39
N ALA A 97 4.09 4.95 17.10
CA ALA A 97 4.63 4.20 18.23
C ALA A 97 3.57 4.12 19.34
N GLU A 98 3.33 2.92 19.86
CA GLU A 98 2.46 2.72 21.00
C GLU A 98 2.94 3.58 22.17
N ASN A 99 2.03 4.41 22.74
CA ASN A 99 2.24 5.23 23.95
C ASN A 99 3.35 6.30 23.91
N SER A 100 3.78 6.80 22.78
CA SER A 100 4.73 7.91 22.74
C SER A 100 4.02 9.26 22.73
N LEU A 101 4.25 10.08 23.76
CA LEU A 101 3.78 11.46 23.84
C LEU A 101 4.27 12.28 22.62
N SER A 102 5.48 12.00 22.14
CA SER A 102 6.07 12.59 20.94
C SER A 102 5.34 12.19 19.66
N GLY A 103 4.76 10.97 19.58
CA GLY A 103 3.93 10.53 18.46
C GLY A 103 2.64 11.32 18.34
N ARG A 104 1.98 11.62 19.46
CA ARG A 104 0.75 12.45 19.51
C ARG A 104 1.00 13.89 19.09
N ILE A 105 2.13 14.47 19.50
CA ILE A 105 2.53 15.85 19.12
C ILE A 105 2.85 15.92 17.62
N ARG A 106 3.54 14.92 17.07
CA ARG A 106 3.83 14.84 15.62
C ARG A 106 2.58 14.66 14.77
N ALA A 107 1.64 13.81 15.19
CA ALA A 107 0.35 13.63 14.52
C ALA A 107 -0.46 14.94 14.50
N PHE A 108 -0.42 15.70 15.60
CA PHE A 108 -1.05 17.02 15.67
C PHE A 108 -0.38 18.02 14.73
N ALA A 109 0.95 18.04 14.65
CA ALA A 109 1.70 18.91 13.74
C ALA A 109 1.43 18.58 12.26
N MET A 110 1.34 17.29 11.89
CA MET A 110 0.99 16.86 10.52
C MET A 110 -0.45 17.25 10.13
N LYS A 111 -1.39 17.23 11.09
CA LYS A 111 -2.76 17.69 10.89
C LYS A 111 -2.82 19.22 10.62
N LEU A 112 -1.93 19.99 11.24
CA LEU A 112 -1.78 21.43 11.02
C LEU A 112 -1.23 21.76 9.62
N VAL A 113 -0.46 20.88 9.00
CA VAL A 113 0.10 21.03 7.64
C VAL A 113 -0.87 20.55 6.55
N GLY A 114 -2.11 20.15 6.93
CA GLY A 114 -3.15 19.79 5.97
C GLY A 114 -2.96 18.41 5.30
N PHE A 115 -2.13 17.52 5.86
CA PHE A 115 -1.98 16.17 5.33
C PHE A 115 -3.21 15.33 5.72
N PRO A 116 -3.98 14.78 4.76
CA PRO A 116 -5.18 14.00 5.06
C PRO A 116 -4.80 12.62 5.62
N LEU A 117 -4.66 12.53 6.93
CA LEU A 117 -4.52 11.25 7.63
C LEU A 117 -5.91 10.75 8.00
N HIS A 118 -6.47 9.85 7.21
CA HIS A 118 -7.78 9.24 7.49
C HIS A 118 -7.70 8.17 8.58
N ALA A 119 -6.58 7.45 8.68
CA ALA A 119 -6.35 6.47 9.74
C ALA A 119 -4.98 6.68 10.40
N GLN A 120 -4.99 6.68 11.74
CA GLN A 120 -3.79 6.74 12.57
C GLN A 120 -3.70 5.43 13.36
N TRP A 121 -3.08 4.42 12.78
CA TRP A 121 -2.94 3.12 13.41
C TRP A 121 -1.63 3.00 14.19
N THR A 122 -1.69 2.36 15.35
CA THR A 122 -0.55 1.64 15.92
C THR A 122 -0.25 0.39 15.10
N ASN A 123 0.91 -0.23 15.31
CA ASN A 123 1.24 -1.50 14.67
C ASN A 123 0.16 -2.57 14.94
N ALA A 124 -0.27 -2.72 16.20
CA ALA A 124 -1.27 -3.71 16.59
C ALA A 124 -2.64 -3.46 15.93
N GLU A 125 -3.08 -2.19 15.89
CA GLU A 125 -4.34 -1.80 15.24
C GLU A 125 -4.30 -2.04 13.73
N TYR A 126 -3.18 -1.75 13.06
CA TYR A 126 -3.03 -1.99 11.63
C TYR A 126 -3.10 -3.49 11.31
N ILE A 127 -2.38 -4.32 12.05
CA ILE A 127 -2.44 -5.78 11.87
C ILE A 127 -3.84 -6.32 12.17
N ALA A 128 -4.51 -5.82 13.20
CA ALA A 128 -5.90 -6.17 13.51
C ALA A 128 -6.86 -5.73 12.38
N PHE A 129 -6.64 -4.56 11.79
CA PHE A 129 -7.40 -4.06 10.65
C PHE A 129 -7.28 -5.00 9.43
N LEU A 130 -6.07 -5.41 9.05
CA LEU A 130 -5.87 -6.36 7.96
C LEU A 130 -6.56 -7.70 8.22
N ARG A 131 -6.44 -8.25 9.44
CA ARG A 131 -7.09 -9.51 9.82
C ARG A 131 -8.62 -9.43 9.74
N ARG A 132 -9.23 -8.35 10.23
CA ARG A 132 -10.70 -8.15 10.17
C ARG A 132 -11.21 -8.05 8.73
N ASN A 133 -10.35 -7.62 7.80
CA ASN A 133 -10.66 -7.53 6.36
C ASN A 133 -10.30 -8.81 5.59
N GLY A 134 -10.14 -9.95 6.29
CA GLY A 134 -9.97 -11.26 5.67
C GLY A 134 -8.55 -11.57 5.20
N TRP A 135 -7.53 -10.92 5.77
CA TRP A 135 -6.14 -11.19 5.44
C TRP A 135 -5.44 -12.02 6.51
N HIS A 136 -4.77 -13.08 6.09
CA HIS A 136 -3.85 -13.85 6.91
C HIS A 136 -2.47 -13.20 6.87
N ILE A 137 -1.90 -12.89 8.03
CA ILE A 137 -0.57 -12.27 8.12
C ILE A 137 0.49 -13.37 8.14
N ARG A 138 1.21 -13.52 7.05
CA ARG A 138 2.34 -14.45 6.91
C ARG A 138 3.58 -13.92 7.62
N LYS A 139 3.85 -12.62 7.45
CA LYS A 139 5.02 -11.96 8.03
C LYS A 139 4.67 -10.53 8.38
N CYS A 140 5.14 -10.07 9.54
CA CYS A 140 5.09 -8.65 9.89
C CYS A 140 6.39 -8.24 10.58
N ALA A 141 6.76 -6.98 10.38
CA ALA A 141 7.92 -6.36 11.04
C ALA A 141 7.67 -4.87 11.22
N VAL A 142 8.18 -4.31 12.31
CA VAL A 142 8.24 -2.86 12.50
C VAL A 142 9.65 -2.39 12.15
N LEU A 143 9.75 -1.62 11.09
CA LEU A 143 11.00 -1.02 10.65
C LEU A 143 11.18 0.33 11.35
N LYS A 144 12.30 0.48 12.06
CA LYS A 144 12.66 1.72 12.73
C LYS A 144 13.21 2.70 11.69
N ALA A 145 12.44 3.71 11.40
CA ALA A 145 12.81 4.84 10.56
C ALA A 145 12.44 6.14 11.28
N SER A 146 12.59 7.29 10.64
CA SER A 146 12.12 8.59 11.18
C SER A 146 10.64 8.54 11.59
N PHE A 147 9.84 7.74 10.87
CA PHE A 147 8.49 7.30 11.25
C PHE A 147 8.49 5.77 11.26
N PRO A 148 7.93 5.11 12.30
CA PRO A 148 7.79 3.67 12.30
C PRO A 148 7.00 3.20 11.09
N LEU A 149 7.52 2.22 10.36
CA LEU A 149 6.86 1.59 9.23
C LEU A 149 6.51 0.15 9.62
N THR A 150 5.23 -0.17 9.61
CA THR A 150 4.78 -1.56 9.76
C THR A 150 4.74 -2.23 8.40
N TYR A 151 5.61 -3.19 8.20
CA TYR A 151 5.59 -4.10 7.06
C TYR A 151 4.62 -5.24 7.34
N ALA A 152 3.75 -5.53 6.38
CA ALA A 152 2.85 -6.69 6.43
C ALA A 152 2.88 -7.43 5.09
N GLU A 153 3.11 -8.74 5.15
CA GLU A 153 2.97 -9.69 4.05
C GLU A 153 1.79 -10.59 4.35
N CYS A 154 0.82 -10.61 3.45
CA CYS A 154 -0.48 -11.21 3.68
C CYS A 154 -0.90 -12.13 2.54
N THR A 155 -1.70 -13.13 2.86
CA THR A 155 -2.45 -13.95 1.90
C THR A 155 -3.93 -13.86 2.19
N LYS A 156 -4.76 -14.29 1.25
CA LYS A 156 -6.19 -14.43 1.51
C LYS A 156 -6.43 -15.45 2.63
N ASN A 157 -7.35 -15.15 3.56
CA ASN A 157 -7.88 -16.18 4.44
C ASN A 157 -8.78 -17.11 3.62
N TRP A 158 -8.51 -18.40 3.68
CA TRP A 158 -9.43 -19.43 3.24
C TRP A 158 -10.36 -19.74 4.43
N ASN A 159 -11.63 -19.38 4.32
CA ASN A 159 -12.69 -19.89 5.21
C ASN A 159 -13.13 -21.27 4.72
#